data_6ba2a39dac6d3ff45e4c0f63cfe123a1
#
_entry.id   6ba2a39dac6d3ff45e4c0f63cfe123a1
#
_cell.length_a   1.000
_cell.length_b   1.000
_cell.length_c   1.000
_cell.angle_alpha   90.00
_cell.angle_beta   90.00
_cell.angle_gamma   90.00
#
_symmetry.space_group_name_H-M   'P 1'
#
loop_
_entity.id
_entity.type
_entity.pdbx_description
1 polymer ?
#
loop_
_entity_poly.entity_id
_entity_poly.type
_entity_poly.pdbx_seq_one_letter_code
_entity_poly.pdbx_strand_id
1 'polypeptide(L)'
;MKAKTCQANNGGKSMITVVNPIYDCVFKYLMEDERIAKTLLTALLKKEVVSVEMRRHEHTNTTRNNISMFRIDFAARVKDENGEEKLMLIELQKTWVETEMLRFRRYLAAQYNAQENMLKVEKGERQFAIPMVAIYLLGHRVGNLKAPVIYVNHDAFNYDGKKVEKGMEDPFIGSLVHDSIIVQLPLLKGKVQNHLEKVLSVFDQINRQPGDKKYINLDESKYEGDEEMMRIIQR
;
A
#
# COMPACT_ATOMS: atom_id res chain seq x y z
N MET A 1 -12.75 18.11 -1.03
CA MET A 1 -13.70 18.14 -2.19
C MET A 1 -14.90 17.29 -1.79
N LYS A 2 -16.09 17.84 -1.61
CA LYS A 2 -17.26 17.07 -1.10
C LYS A 2 -17.76 16.12 -2.17
N ALA A 3 -17.97 14.84 -1.79
CA ALA A 3 -18.66 13.86 -2.64
C ALA A 3 -20.05 14.40 -3.05
N LYS A 4 -20.34 14.42 -4.34
CA LYS A 4 -21.67 14.73 -4.85
C LYS A 4 -22.48 13.43 -4.87
N THR A 5 -23.45 13.32 -3.98
CA THR A 5 -24.45 12.26 -4.01
C THR A 5 -25.36 12.51 -5.21
N CYS A 6 -25.16 11.79 -6.32
CA CYS A 6 -26.13 11.68 -7.38
C CYS A 6 -26.91 10.39 -7.18
N GLN A 7 -28.14 10.49 -6.71
CA GLN A 7 -29.08 9.35 -6.69
C GLN A 7 -29.48 9.00 -8.12
N ALA A 8 -28.86 7.97 -8.67
CA ALA A 8 -29.38 7.30 -9.85
C ALA A 8 -30.16 6.06 -9.38
N ASN A 9 -31.47 6.12 -9.43
CA ASN A 9 -32.37 4.99 -9.16
C ASN A 9 -32.24 3.93 -10.26
N ASN A 10 -31.39 2.94 -10.04
CA ASN A 10 -31.40 1.69 -10.80
C ASN A 10 -31.51 0.54 -9.79
N GLY A 11 -32.76 0.08 -9.58
CA GLY A 11 -33.00 -1.21 -8.92
C GLY A 11 -32.56 -1.33 -7.47
N GLY A 12 -32.83 -0.36 -6.59
CA GLY A 12 -32.72 -0.53 -5.12
C GLY A 12 -31.31 -0.50 -4.53
N LYS A 13 -30.26 -0.24 -5.31
CA LYS A 13 -28.87 -0.10 -4.81
C LYS A 13 -28.52 1.37 -4.64
N SER A 14 -28.08 1.74 -3.43
CA SER A 14 -27.49 3.05 -3.18
C SER A 14 -26.10 3.10 -3.81
N MET A 15 -25.94 3.93 -4.85
CA MET A 15 -24.66 4.11 -5.53
C MET A 15 -24.06 5.45 -5.15
N ILE A 16 -22.81 5.44 -4.71
CA ILE A 16 -22.02 6.64 -4.45
C ILE A 16 -20.95 6.83 -5.53
N THR A 17 -20.87 8.03 -6.08
CA THR A 17 -19.83 8.40 -7.05
C THR A 17 -18.69 9.11 -6.33
N VAL A 18 -17.49 8.57 -6.45
CA VAL A 18 -16.27 9.13 -5.84
C VAL A 18 -15.21 9.41 -6.91
N VAL A 19 -14.31 10.32 -6.61
CA VAL A 19 -13.17 10.60 -7.49
C VAL A 19 -12.26 9.38 -7.49
N ASN A 20 -11.80 8.97 -8.67
CA ASN A 20 -11.03 7.75 -8.84
C ASN A 20 -9.65 7.84 -8.16
N PRO A 21 -9.36 7.03 -7.12
CA PRO A 21 -8.14 7.11 -6.34
C PRO A 21 -6.89 6.60 -7.06
N ILE A 22 -7.01 6.15 -8.31
CA ILE A 22 -5.82 5.84 -9.13
C ILE A 22 -5.04 7.08 -9.55
N TYR A 23 -5.67 8.27 -9.56
CA TYR A 23 -4.98 9.53 -9.87
C TYR A 23 -4.11 9.96 -8.70
N ASP A 24 -2.91 10.44 -9.00
CA ASP A 24 -1.88 10.74 -8.00
C ASP A 24 -2.32 11.77 -6.96
N CYS A 25 -3.00 12.82 -7.39
CA CYS A 25 -3.51 13.85 -6.47
C CYS A 25 -4.58 13.31 -5.50
N VAL A 26 -5.46 12.40 -5.98
CA VAL A 26 -6.50 11.78 -5.15
C VAL A 26 -5.87 10.79 -4.19
N PHE A 27 -4.97 9.95 -4.69
CA PHE A 27 -4.26 8.99 -3.86
C PHE A 27 -3.47 9.66 -2.75
N LYS A 28 -2.70 10.71 -3.07
CA LYS A 28 -1.97 11.52 -2.09
C LYS A 28 -2.92 12.10 -1.04
N TYR A 29 -4.02 12.69 -1.48
CA TYR A 29 -5.02 13.29 -0.60
C TYR A 29 -5.62 12.27 0.37
N LEU A 30 -5.90 11.04 -0.08
CA LEU A 30 -6.35 9.94 0.79
C LEU A 30 -5.27 9.55 1.80
N MET A 31 -4.03 9.40 1.37
CA MET A 31 -2.93 8.95 2.21
C MET A 31 -2.43 10.00 3.21
N GLU A 32 -2.77 11.28 3.02
CA GLU A 32 -2.55 12.35 4.01
C GLU A 32 -3.45 12.21 5.26
N ASP A 33 -4.54 11.45 5.18
CA ASP A 33 -5.32 11.08 6.36
C ASP A 33 -4.70 9.85 7.02
N GLU A 34 -4.12 10.04 8.22
CA GLU A 34 -3.46 8.98 8.97
C GLU A 34 -4.35 7.76 9.19
N ARG A 35 -5.65 7.97 9.44
CA ARG A 35 -6.62 6.87 9.68
C ARG A 35 -6.85 6.07 8.41
N ILE A 36 -6.95 6.72 7.25
CA ILE A 36 -7.09 6.04 5.96
C ILE A 36 -5.81 5.29 5.61
N ALA A 37 -4.65 5.93 5.76
CA ALA A 37 -3.37 5.28 5.55
C ALA A 37 -3.20 4.05 6.46
N LYS A 38 -3.55 4.17 7.74
CA LYS A 38 -3.54 3.08 8.72
C LYS A 38 -4.46 1.93 8.30
N THR A 39 -5.70 2.20 7.88
CA THR A 39 -6.64 1.18 7.40
C THR A 39 -6.08 0.43 6.20
N LEU A 40 -5.56 1.14 5.19
CA LEU A 40 -4.96 0.53 4.00
C LEU A 40 -3.75 -0.33 4.36
N LEU A 41 -2.83 0.19 5.17
CA LEU A 41 -1.61 -0.51 5.55
C LEU A 41 -1.90 -1.72 6.44
N THR A 42 -2.84 -1.62 7.39
CA THR A 42 -3.29 -2.75 8.23
C THR A 42 -3.84 -3.88 7.35
N ALA A 43 -4.69 -3.54 6.37
CA ALA A 43 -5.26 -4.54 5.46
C ALA A 43 -4.18 -5.22 4.59
N LEU A 44 -3.21 -4.45 4.06
CA LEU A 44 -2.15 -4.98 3.21
C LEU A 44 -1.12 -5.78 3.98
N LEU A 45 -0.66 -5.28 5.13
CA LEU A 45 0.34 -5.96 5.96
C LEU A 45 -0.23 -7.17 6.71
N LYS A 46 -1.56 -7.26 6.87
CA LYS A 46 -2.24 -8.23 7.74
C LYS A 46 -1.72 -8.21 9.18
N LYS A 47 -1.29 -7.05 9.63
CA LYS A 47 -0.77 -6.77 10.97
C LYS A 47 -1.41 -5.49 11.48
N GLU A 48 -1.59 -5.38 12.80
CA GLU A 48 -2.11 -4.15 13.39
C GLU A 48 -1.08 -3.02 13.23
N VAL A 49 -1.45 -1.97 12.49
CA VAL A 49 -0.68 -0.74 12.41
C VAL A 49 -1.16 0.18 13.52
N VAL A 50 -0.32 0.44 14.51
CA VAL A 50 -0.65 1.26 15.69
C VAL A 50 -0.64 2.74 15.34
N SER A 51 0.42 3.18 14.66
CA SER A 51 0.58 4.55 14.19
C SER A 51 1.30 4.59 12.84
N VAL A 52 1.06 5.65 12.09
CA VAL A 52 1.69 5.87 10.79
C VAL A 52 2.05 7.34 10.66
N GLU A 53 3.25 7.61 10.18
CA GLU A 53 3.74 8.94 9.86
C GLU A 53 4.16 8.97 8.39
N MET A 54 3.58 9.87 7.60
CA MET A 54 3.99 10.08 6.22
C MET A 54 5.30 10.85 6.21
N ARG A 55 6.33 10.28 5.58
CA ARG A 55 7.61 10.95 5.36
C ARG A 55 7.54 11.77 4.08
N ARG A 56 7.81 13.06 4.19
CA ARG A 56 7.82 13.98 3.04
C ARG A 56 9.20 13.92 2.37
N HIS A 57 9.37 12.98 1.44
CA HIS A 57 10.44 13.05 0.45
C HIS A 57 9.83 13.40 -0.90
N GLU A 58 9.77 14.68 -1.21
CA GLU A 58 9.34 15.16 -2.51
C GLU A 58 10.42 14.89 -3.56
N HIS A 59 10.36 13.76 -4.20
CA HIS A 59 10.93 13.57 -5.53
C HIS A 59 9.80 13.65 -6.55
N THR A 60 9.36 14.88 -6.83
CA THR A 60 8.46 15.18 -7.94
C THR A 60 9.20 14.97 -9.25
N ASN A 61 9.05 13.80 -9.86
CA ASN A 61 9.38 13.63 -11.27
C ASN A 61 8.15 13.98 -12.11
N THR A 62 8.14 15.23 -12.61
CA THR A 62 7.23 15.73 -13.63
C THR A 62 7.43 14.92 -14.93
N THR A 63 6.60 13.94 -15.16
CA THR A 63 6.38 13.38 -16.51
C THR A 63 5.00 13.79 -17.01
N ARG A 64 4.92 14.08 -18.32
CA ARG A 64 3.81 14.73 -19.04
C ARG A 64 2.43 14.06 -18.97
N ASN A 65 2.26 12.96 -18.24
CA ASN A 65 0.98 12.27 -18.08
C ASN A 65 0.70 12.06 -16.58
N ASN A 66 -0.39 12.60 -16.09
CA ASN A 66 -0.86 12.59 -14.68
C ASN A 66 -1.17 11.19 -14.08
N ILE A 67 -0.72 10.12 -14.70
CA ILE A 67 -0.92 8.72 -14.29
C ILE A 67 0.44 7.99 -14.19
N SER A 68 1.51 8.71 -14.03
CA SER A 68 2.85 8.13 -13.86
C SER A 68 3.06 7.56 -12.46
N MET A 69 4.23 7.12 -12.14
CA MET A 69 4.53 6.52 -10.85
C MET A 69 4.38 7.53 -9.72
N PHE A 70 3.66 7.12 -8.67
CA PHE A 70 3.52 7.85 -7.42
C PHE A 70 4.15 7.04 -6.27
N ARG A 71 4.81 7.73 -5.36
CA ARG A 71 5.51 7.16 -4.22
C ARG A 71 5.14 7.89 -2.93
N ILE A 72 4.89 7.13 -1.88
CA ILE A 72 4.76 7.63 -0.51
C ILE A 72 5.57 6.74 0.41
N ASP A 73 6.35 7.36 1.28
CA ASP A 73 7.09 6.68 2.33
C ASP A 73 6.40 6.91 3.67
N PHE A 74 6.27 5.84 4.43
CA PHE A 74 5.74 5.90 5.78
C PHE A 74 6.75 5.33 6.78
N ALA A 75 6.78 5.91 7.98
CA ALA A 75 7.28 5.26 9.17
C ALA A 75 6.07 4.78 9.97
N ALA A 76 5.94 3.48 10.20
CA ALA A 76 4.81 2.89 10.91
C ALA A 76 5.26 2.10 12.12
N ARG A 77 4.49 2.14 13.21
CA ARG A 77 4.61 1.18 14.31
C ARG A 77 3.61 0.07 14.06
N VAL A 78 4.13 -1.14 13.98
CA VAL A 78 3.37 -2.34 13.63
C VAL A 78 3.55 -3.37 14.73
N LYS A 79 2.45 -3.97 15.20
CA LYS A 79 2.53 -5.08 16.15
C LYS A 79 2.96 -6.36 15.45
N ASP A 80 3.91 -7.05 16.04
CA ASP A 80 4.29 -8.39 15.63
C ASP A 80 3.34 -9.46 16.23
N GLU A 81 3.64 -10.73 15.97
CA GLU A 81 2.84 -11.87 16.45
C GLU A 81 2.81 -12.00 17.98
N ASN A 82 3.80 -11.43 18.67
CA ASN A 82 3.88 -11.42 20.13
C ASN A 82 3.21 -10.17 20.75
N GLY A 83 2.69 -9.26 19.91
CA GLY A 83 2.09 -8.00 20.34
C GLY A 83 3.11 -6.89 20.59
N GLU A 84 4.41 -7.10 20.31
CA GLU A 84 5.42 -6.07 20.44
C GLU A 84 5.37 -5.08 19.29
N GLU A 85 5.50 -3.79 19.61
CA GLU A 85 5.52 -2.73 18.60
C GLU A 85 6.91 -2.57 17.99
N LYS A 86 7.00 -2.74 16.68
CA LYS A 86 8.23 -2.54 15.92
C LYS A 86 8.07 -1.40 14.92
N LEU A 87 9.08 -0.53 14.83
CA LEU A 87 9.16 0.48 13.80
C LEU A 87 9.46 -0.19 12.46
N MET A 88 8.73 0.19 11.43
CA MET A 88 8.87 -0.34 10.08
C MET A 88 8.79 0.79 9.06
N LEU A 89 9.64 0.75 8.06
CA LEU A 89 9.51 1.61 6.88
C LEU A 89 8.61 0.95 5.85
N ILE A 90 7.69 1.71 5.30
CA ILE A 90 6.77 1.24 4.27
C ILE A 90 6.93 2.14 3.06
N GLU A 91 7.43 1.57 1.98
CA GLU A 91 7.53 2.20 0.68
C GLU A 91 6.30 1.83 -0.15
N LEU A 92 5.39 2.78 -0.37
CA LEU A 92 4.18 2.55 -1.16
C LEU A 92 4.34 3.18 -2.54
N GLN A 93 4.34 2.35 -3.56
CA GLN A 93 4.52 2.75 -4.94
C GLN A 93 3.32 2.35 -5.80
N LYS A 94 2.89 3.25 -6.68
CA LYS A 94 1.81 3.03 -7.62
C LYS A 94 2.29 3.31 -9.04
N THR A 95 2.05 2.40 -9.99
CA THR A 95 2.40 2.59 -11.39
C THR A 95 1.41 1.94 -12.34
N TRP A 96 1.27 2.52 -13.53
CA TRP A 96 0.50 1.96 -14.66
C TRP A 96 1.39 1.42 -15.78
N VAL A 97 2.68 1.68 -15.72
CA VAL A 97 3.63 1.37 -16.80
C VAL A 97 4.55 0.23 -16.39
N GLU A 98 4.63 -0.82 -17.20
CA GLU A 98 5.47 -2.00 -16.94
C GLU A 98 6.98 -1.70 -16.92
N THR A 99 7.41 -0.61 -17.57
CA THR A 99 8.83 -0.28 -17.77
C THR A 99 9.51 0.39 -16.57
N GLU A 100 8.79 0.59 -15.47
CA GLU A 100 9.26 1.41 -14.34
C GLU A 100 10.11 0.66 -13.30
N MET A 101 10.49 -0.60 -13.57
CA MET A 101 11.25 -1.44 -12.63
C MET A 101 12.56 -0.79 -12.14
N LEU A 102 13.30 -0.10 -13.03
CA LEU A 102 14.53 0.59 -12.64
C LEU A 102 14.29 1.74 -11.66
N ARG A 103 13.14 2.41 -11.77
CA ARG A 103 12.76 3.46 -10.81
C ARG A 103 12.46 2.88 -9.45
N PHE A 104 11.72 1.78 -9.37
CA PHE A 104 11.49 1.07 -8.11
C PHE A 104 12.82 0.75 -7.41
N ARG A 105 13.77 0.19 -8.15
CA ARG A 105 15.10 -0.13 -7.60
C ARG A 105 15.86 1.11 -7.13
N ARG A 106 15.79 2.22 -7.84
CA ARG A 106 16.42 3.49 -7.45
C ARG A 106 15.84 4.04 -6.15
N TYR A 107 14.51 3.94 -5.97
CA TYR A 107 13.86 4.39 -4.75
C TYR A 107 14.22 3.51 -3.57
N LEU A 108 14.19 2.21 -3.73
CA LEU A 108 14.65 1.28 -2.70
C LEU A 108 16.12 1.56 -2.31
N ALA A 109 16.99 1.76 -3.29
CA ALA A 109 18.38 2.10 -3.04
C ALA A 109 18.54 3.41 -2.27
N ALA A 110 17.71 4.42 -2.55
CA ALA A 110 17.70 5.66 -1.79
C ALA A 110 17.30 5.42 -0.32
N GLN A 111 16.28 4.57 -0.06
CA GLN A 111 15.89 4.20 1.30
C GLN A 111 16.99 3.43 2.03
N TYR A 112 17.64 2.48 1.37
CA TYR A 112 18.76 1.73 1.94
C TYR A 112 19.96 2.62 2.31
N ASN A 113 20.19 3.70 1.54
CA ASN A 113 21.31 4.62 1.80
C ASN A 113 20.97 5.76 2.77
N ALA A 114 19.72 5.93 3.14
CA ALA A 114 19.28 7.04 3.97
C ALA A 114 19.69 6.84 5.43
N GLN A 115 20.50 7.75 5.97
CA GLN A 115 20.98 7.65 7.36
C GLN A 115 19.84 7.76 8.39
N GLU A 116 18.78 8.50 8.07
CA GLU A 116 17.57 8.59 8.89
C GLU A 116 16.82 7.27 9.03
N ASN A 117 17.11 6.30 8.17
CA ASN A 117 16.53 4.95 8.21
C ASN A 117 17.34 3.97 9.06
N MET A 118 18.30 4.47 9.82
CA MET A 118 19.00 3.68 10.82
C MET A 118 18.31 3.79 12.18
N LEU A 119 18.26 2.68 12.92
CA LEU A 119 17.77 2.69 14.29
C LEU A 119 18.70 3.56 15.14
N LYS A 120 18.10 4.43 15.95
CA LYS A 120 18.85 5.20 16.94
C LYS A 120 19.25 4.27 18.07
N VAL A 121 20.55 4.15 18.32
CA VAL A 121 21.14 3.32 19.36
C VAL A 121 21.99 4.18 20.28
N GLU A 122 22.27 3.69 21.47
CA GLU A 122 23.18 4.36 22.41
C GLU A 122 24.64 4.35 21.88
N LYS A 123 25.46 5.26 22.39
CA LYS A 123 26.84 5.39 21.94
C LYS A 123 27.62 4.11 22.25
N GLY A 124 28.12 3.46 21.20
CA GLY A 124 28.89 2.23 21.29
C GLY A 124 28.13 0.96 20.91
N GLU A 125 26.82 1.04 20.68
CA GLU A 125 26.02 -0.07 20.14
C GLU A 125 26.11 -0.16 18.61
N ARG A 126 25.83 -1.36 18.09
CA ARG A 126 25.76 -1.57 16.64
C ARG A 126 24.52 -0.91 16.08
N GLN A 127 24.69 -0.15 15.00
CA GLN A 127 23.57 0.43 14.27
C GLN A 127 23.03 -0.58 13.25
N PHE A 128 21.71 -0.71 13.20
CA PHE A 128 21.00 -1.52 12.23
C PHE A 128 19.96 -0.66 11.48
N ALA A 129 19.64 -1.06 10.27
CA ALA A 129 18.59 -0.39 9.51
C ALA A 129 17.19 -0.72 10.08
N ILE A 130 16.27 0.23 9.95
CA ILE A 130 14.86 -0.01 10.24
C ILE A 130 14.34 -1.02 9.22
N PRO A 131 13.65 -2.11 9.63
CA PRO A 131 13.03 -3.06 8.70
C PRO A 131 12.12 -2.37 7.71
N MET A 132 12.10 -2.83 6.46
CA MET A 132 11.36 -2.21 5.37
C MET A 132 10.42 -3.20 4.69
N VAL A 133 9.26 -2.72 4.25
CA VAL A 133 8.32 -3.43 3.35
C VAL A 133 8.04 -2.55 2.16
N ALA A 134 8.14 -3.11 0.96
CA ALA A 134 7.77 -2.43 -0.28
C ALA A 134 6.38 -2.86 -0.75
N ILE A 135 5.48 -1.91 -0.98
CA ILE A 135 4.12 -2.16 -1.46
C ILE A 135 3.96 -1.58 -2.86
N TYR A 136 3.55 -2.41 -3.81
CA TYR A 136 3.37 -2.03 -5.21
C TYR A 136 1.90 -2.14 -5.61
N LEU A 137 1.26 -1.00 -5.93
CA LEU A 137 -0.07 -0.96 -6.53
C LEU A 137 0.08 -0.84 -8.05
N LEU A 138 -0.09 -1.97 -8.76
CA LEU A 138 0.18 -2.07 -10.19
C LEU A 138 -1.11 -1.95 -11.00
N GLY A 139 -1.15 -1.00 -11.92
CA GLY A 139 -2.21 -0.86 -12.92
C GLY A 139 -2.13 -1.88 -14.07
N HIS A 140 -1.18 -2.80 -14.02
CA HIS A 140 -0.94 -3.87 -15.01
C HIS A 140 -0.75 -5.22 -14.31
N ARG A 141 -0.68 -6.30 -15.08
CA ARG A 141 -0.41 -7.65 -14.58
C ARG A 141 1.08 -7.92 -14.57
N VAL A 142 1.50 -8.79 -13.64
CA VAL A 142 2.88 -9.30 -13.58
C VAL A 142 2.91 -10.66 -14.28
N GLY A 143 3.39 -10.66 -15.52
CA GLY A 143 3.46 -11.86 -16.34
C GLY A 143 2.12 -12.61 -16.40
N ASN A 144 2.16 -13.93 -16.17
CA ASN A 144 0.96 -14.80 -16.17
C ASN A 144 0.39 -15.07 -14.78
N LEU A 145 0.83 -14.34 -13.74
CA LEU A 145 0.35 -14.54 -12.38
C LEU A 145 -1.10 -14.12 -12.25
N LYS A 146 -1.92 -14.98 -11.61
CA LYS A 146 -3.38 -14.80 -11.50
C LYS A 146 -3.84 -14.28 -10.14
N ALA A 147 -2.95 -14.27 -9.14
CA ALA A 147 -3.28 -13.78 -7.81
C ALA A 147 -3.41 -12.25 -7.81
N PRO A 148 -4.49 -11.65 -7.32
CA PRO A 148 -4.66 -10.20 -7.25
C PRO A 148 -3.68 -9.55 -6.27
N VAL A 149 -3.30 -10.25 -5.21
CA VAL A 149 -2.31 -9.80 -4.22
C VAL A 149 -1.29 -10.90 -4.03
N ILE A 150 -0.01 -10.55 -4.12
CA ILE A 150 1.13 -11.46 -3.98
C ILE A 150 2.01 -10.94 -2.85
N TYR A 151 2.31 -11.80 -1.89
CA TYR A 151 3.27 -11.55 -0.82
C TYR A 151 4.60 -12.20 -1.18
N VAL A 152 5.67 -11.43 -1.16
CA VAL A 152 7.04 -11.90 -1.35
C VAL A 152 7.75 -11.78 -0.01
N ASN A 153 7.98 -12.91 0.63
CA ASN A 153 8.61 -12.99 1.93
C ASN A 153 9.99 -13.66 1.79
N HIS A 154 10.89 -13.36 2.70
CA HIS A 154 12.22 -13.92 2.74
C HIS A 154 12.37 -14.87 3.93
N ASP A 155 13.16 -15.91 3.75
CA ASP A 155 13.57 -16.84 4.79
C ASP A 155 15.10 -16.98 4.78
N ALA A 156 15.68 -17.24 5.95
CA ALA A 156 17.09 -17.58 6.09
C ALA A 156 17.28 -19.11 6.14
N PHE A 157 18.29 -19.62 5.45
CA PHE A 157 18.60 -21.05 5.42
C PHE A 157 20.08 -21.26 5.80
N ASN A 158 20.37 -22.37 6.49
CA ASN A 158 21.73 -22.80 6.72
C ASN A 158 22.32 -23.46 5.46
N TYR A 159 23.60 -23.84 5.51
CA TYR A 159 24.28 -24.47 4.37
C TYR A 159 23.73 -25.83 3.95
N ASP A 160 22.96 -26.53 4.81
CA ASP A 160 22.27 -27.77 4.49
C ASP A 160 20.86 -27.54 3.88
N GLY A 161 20.48 -26.28 3.66
CA GLY A 161 19.17 -25.89 3.14
C GLY A 161 18.03 -25.99 4.15
N LYS A 162 18.33 -26.09 5.45
CA LYS A 162 17.33 -26.07 6.51
C LYS A 162 17.05 -24.62 6.92
N LYS A 163 15.78 -24.30 7.13
CA LYS A 163 15.36 -22.99 7.62
C LYS A 163 16.00 -22.68 8.98
N VAL A 164 16.56 -21.51 9.10
CA VAL A 164 17.08 -20.97 10.38
C VAL A 164 15.92 -20.30 11.08
N GLU A 165 15.46 -20.91 12.17
CA GLU A 165 14.39 -20.35 12.98
C GLU A 165 14.80 -18.94 13.45
N LYS A 166 13.86 -17.97 13.28
CA LYS A 166 14.08 -16.56 13.63
C LYS A 166 15.27 -15.89 12.92
N GLY A 167 15.82 -16.50 11.87
CA GLY A 167 16.94 -15.89 11.15
C GLY A 167 16.63 -14.50 10.60
N MET A 168 15.39 -14.26 10.14
CA MET A 168 14.95 -12.95 9.64
C MET A 168 14.65 -11.94 10.77
N GLU A 169 14.53 -12.38 12.02
CA GLU A 169 14.37 -11.51 13.19
C GLU A 169 15.73 -10.93 13.64
N ASP A 170 16.85 -11.53 13.23
CA ASP A 170 18.18 -10.98 13.49
C ASP A 170 18.32 -9.61 12.78
N PRO A 171 18.70 -8.55 13.49
CA PRO A 171 18.75 -7.19 12.93
C PRO A 171 19.70 -7.05 11.74
N PHE A 172 20.81 -7.80 11.71
CA PHE A 172 21.74 -7.76 10.59
C PHE A 172 21.12 -8.42 9.34
N ILE A 173 20.58 -9.63 9.49
CA ILE A 173 19.98 -10.37 8.38
C ILE A 173 18.75 -9.62 7.87
N GLY A 174 17.87 -9.17 8.75
CA GLY A 174 16.66 -8.44 8.41
C GLY A 174 16.93 -7.09 7.72
N SER A 175 18.10 -6.47 7.96
CA SER A 175 18.47 -5.22 7.30
C SER A 175 18.98 -5.39 5.86
N LEU A 176 19.32 -6.62 5.45
CA LEU A 176 19.87 -6.88 4.11
C LEU A 176 18.79 -6.99 3.03
N VAL A 177 17.56 -7.27 3.41
CA VAL A 177 16.45 -7.54 2.50
C VAL A 177 15.17 -6.84 2.96
N HIS A 178 14.15 -6.85 2.11
CA HIS A 178 12.82 -6.36 2.46
C HIS A 178 11.75 -7.27 1.85
N ASP A 179 10.65 -7.41 2.57
CA ASP A 179 9.47 -8.07 2.03
C ASP A 179 8.72 -7.16 1.07
N SER A 180 7.96 -7.76 0.17
CA SER A 180 7.18 -6.99 -0.80
C SER A 180 5.73 -7.48 -0.88
N ILE A 181 4.81 -6.54 -1.12
CA ILE A 181 3.41 -6.80 -1.38
C ILE A 181 3.07 -6.24 -2.76
N ILE A 182 2.64 -7.08 -3.66
CA ILE A 182 2.32 -6.71 -5.04
C ILE A 182 0.82 -6.83 -5.23
N VAL A 183 0.14 -5.70 -5.49
CA VAL A 183 -1.30 -5.65 -5.78
C VAL A 183 -1.48 -5.43 -7.28
N GLN A 184 -2.10 -6.40 -7.96
CA GLN A 184 -2.44 -6.32 -9.36
C GLN A 184 -3.88 -5.81 -9.50
N LEU A 185 -4.08 -4.49 -9.61
CA LEU A 185 -5.40 -3.86 -9.67
C LEU A 185 -6.33 -4.46 -10.75
N PRO A 186 -5.85 -4.85 -11.96
CA PRO A 186 -6.71 -5.47 -12.98
C PRO A 186 -7.27 -6.84 -12.60
N LEU A 187 -6.82 -7.45 -11.50
CA LEU A 187 -7.28 -8.76 -11.03
C LEU A 187 -8.22 -8.69 -9.83
N LEU A 188 -8.55 -7.51 -9.30
CA LEU A 188 -9.45 -7.34 -8.14
C LEU A 188 -10.88 -7.79 -8.44
N LYS A 189 -11.44 -7.45 -9.60
CA LYS A 189 -12.73 -7.93 -10.14
C LYS A 189 -13.94 -7.69 -9.22
N GLY A 190 -13.97 -6.59 -8.48
CA GLY A 190 -15.12 -6.20 -7.64
C GLY A 190 -15.36 -7.08 -6.42
N LYS A 191 -14.39 -7.89 -6.00
CA LYS A 191 -14.50 -8.72 -4.80
C LYS A 191 -14.47 -7.87 -3.53
N VAL A 192 -15.31 -8.21 -2.56
CA VAL A 192 -15.43 -7.55 -1.25
C VAL A 192 -15.74 -8.56 -0.13
N GLN A 193 -15.18 -9.78 -0.23
CA GLN A 193 -15.49 -10.88 0.68
C GLN A 193 -14.75 -10.78 2.03
N ASN A 194 -13.64 -10.08 2.05
CA ASN A 194 -12.85 -9.86 3.25
C ASN A 194 -12.40 -8.40 3.35
N HIS A 195 -11.83 -8.03 4.50
CA HIS A 195 -11.41 -6.66 4.76
C HIS A 195 -10.43 -6.12 3.71
N LEU A 196 -9.41 -6.90 3.33
CA LEU A 196 -8.45 -6.50 2.30
C LEU A 196 -9.13 -6.22 0.95
N GLU A 197 -10.01 -7.12 0.52
CA GLU A 197 -10.77 -6.94 -0.73
C GLU A 197 -11.68 -5.72 -0.68
N LYS A 198 -12.32 -5.45 0.47
CA LYS A 198 -13.11 -4.24 0.68
C LYS A 198 -12.26 -2.97 0.53
N VAL A 199 -11.13 -2.90 1.23
CA VAL A 199 -10.23 -1.74 1.16
C VAL A 199 -9.70 -1.54 -0.26
N LEU A 200 -9.32 -2.62 -0.94
CA LEU A 200 -8.82 -2.55 -2.32
C LEU A 200 -9.90 -2.25 -3.35
N SER A 201 -11.17 -2.49 -3.04
CA SER A 201 -12.29 -2.28 -3.97
C SER A 201 -12.45 -0.83 -4.43
N VAL A 202 -12.01 0.14 -3.61
CA VAL A 202 -12.01 1.57 -3.98
C VAL A 202 -11.00 1.89 -5.09
N PHE A 203 -10.03 1.00 -5.34
CA PHE A 203 -9.05 1.13 -6.42
C PHE A 203 -9.45 0.30 -7.66
N ASP A 204 -10.52 -0.50 -7.58
CA ASP A 204 -10.91 -1.41 -8.64
C ASP A 204 -11.53 -0.66 -9.82
N GLN A 205 -10.88 -0.77 -10.96
CA GLN A 205 -11.24 -0.05 -12.17
C GLN A 205 -12.46 -0.64 -12.91
N ILE A 206 -13.02 -1.76 -12.43
CA ILE A 206 -14.31 -2.27 -12.91
C ILE A 206 -15.46 -1.31 -12.55
N ASN A 207 -15.27 -0.53 -11.50
CA ASN A 207 -16.24 0.44 -10.98
C ASN A 207 -16.19 1.81 -11.68
N ARG A 208 -15.41 1.96 -12.75
CA ARG A 208 -15.32 3.22 -13.50
C ARG A 208 -16.67 3.66 -14.01
N GLN A 209 -16.94 4.96 -13.92
CA GLN A 209 -18.12 5.54 -14.54
C GLN A 209 -18.01 5.47 -16.07
N PRO A 210 -19.05 4.98 -16.77
CA PRO A 210 -19.07 4.99 -18.23
C PRO A 210 -18.89 6.42 -18.77
N GLY A 211 -17.93 6.61 -19.67
CA GLY A 211 -17.67 7.92 -20.29
C GLY A 211 -16.77 8.86 -19.51
N ASP A 212 -16.55 8.66 -18.20
CA ASP A 212 -15.63 9.48 -17.41
C ASP A 212 -14.75 8.64 -16.50
N LYS A 213 -13.48 8.50 -16.89
CA LYS A 213 -12.48 7.73 -16.13
C LYS A 213 -12.07 8.37 -14.79
N LYS A 214 -12.46 9.63 -14.57
CA LYS A 214 -12.13 10.37 -13.34
C LYS A 214 -12.94 9.93 -12.13
N TYR A 215 -14.03 9.21 -12.36
CA TYR A 215 -14.94 8.79 -11.31
C TYR A 215 -15.13 7.26 -11.32
N ILE A 216 -15.42 6.74 -10.12
CA ILE A 216 -15.86 5.36 -9.91
C ILE A 216 -17.18 5.38 -9.16
N ASN A 217 -18.03 4.39 -9.45
CA ASN A 217 -19.32 4.19 -8.80
C ASN A 217 -19.22 2.99 -7.87
N LEU A 218 -19.41 3.23 -6.58
CA LEU A 218 -19.36 2.20 -5.54
C LEU A 218 -20.77 1.89 -5.06
N ASP A 219 -21.07 0.63 -4.85
CA ASP A 219 -22.31 0.16 -4.22
C ASP A 219 -22.19 0.35 -2.71
N GLU A 220 -22.81 1.40 -2.17
CA GLU A 220 -22.72 1.82 -0.77
C GLU A 220 -23.16 0.71 0.18
N SER A 221 -24.13 -0.12 -0.22
CA SER A 221 -24.63 -1.23 0.60
C SER A 221 -23.56 -2.26 0.98
N LYS A 222 -22.48 -2.35 0.21
CA LYS A 222 -21.35 -3.23 0.51
C LYS A 222 -20.47 -2.75 1.67
N TYR A 223 -20.61 -1.49 2.04
CA TYR A 223 -19.79 -0.81 3.06
C TYR A 223 -20.62 -0.34 4.25
N GLU A 224 -21.91 -0.63 4.23
CA GLU A 224 -22.83 -0.27 5.32
C GLU A 224 -22.37 -0.86 6.65
N GLY A 225 -22.31 -0.02 7.70
CA GLY A 225 -21.79 -0.40 9.01
C GLY A 225 -20.27 -0.49 9.13
N ASP A 226 -19.53 -0.22 8.06
CA ASP A 226 -18.06 -0.20 8.04
C ASP A 226 -17.56 1.26 8.07
N GLU A 227 -17.32 1.79 9.29
CA GLU A 227 -16.91 3.18 9.48
C GLU A 227 -15.58 3.52 8.80
N GLU A 228 -14.65 2.57 8.74
CA GLU A 228 -13.35 2.77 8.10
C GLU A 228 -13.53 2.96 6.60
N MET A 229 -14.32 2.09 5.97
CA MET A 229 -14.61 2.19 4.55
C MET A 229 -15.40 3.45 4.21
N MET A 230 -16.42 3.79 5.01
CA MET A 230 -17.18 5.02 4.80
C MET A 230 -16.30 6.27 4.89
N ARG A 231 -15.30 6.27 5.77
CA ARG A 231 -14.32 7.37 5.84
C ARG A 231 -13.51 7.50 4.55
N ILE A 232 -13.06 6.37 3.96
CA ILE A 232 -12.32 6.37 2.69
C ILE A 232 -13.19 6.91 1.56
N ILE A 233 -14.47 6.50 1.50
CA ILE A 233 -15.39 6.82 0.42
C ILE A 233 -15.87 8.27 0.49
N GLN A 234 -16.03 8.83 1.68
CA GLN A 234 -16.57 10.17 1.90
C GLN A 234 -15.51 11.29 1.86
N ARG A 235 -14.22 10.92 1.93
CA ARG A 235 -13.13 11.89 1.83
C ARG A 235 -12.93 12.33 0.38
#